data_c5d61632399c35d5c729ed809a62bb75
#
_entry.id   c5d61632399c35d5c729ed809a62bb75
#
_cell.length_a   1.000
_cell.length_b   1.000
_cell.length_c   1.000
_cell.angle_alpha   90.00
_cell.angle_beta   90.00
_cell.angle_gamma   90.00
#
_symmetry.space_group_name_H-M   'P 1'
#
loop_
_entity.id
_entity.type
_entity.pdbx_description
1 polymer ?
#
loop_
_entity_poly.entity_id
_entity_poly.type
_entity_poly.pdbx_seq_one_letter_code
_entity_poly.pdbx_strand_id
1 'polypeptide(L)'
;MKYFLKITRPTKKGEYLQIYISDYTPGIGSRNHRHETLGYVCDLVKRGIPDPVSHYKKEIEKMNEGLLPSPQIGEVSLSSHAGHFLAKAMFDRLGMDRDIDIMTGERKSSFKMSEFLRVMAYAQIIRPGSKLKAFERVIPNLYGCPQFSYDQILDAVSYMGSDYQKYIECLNKAVSKNWERDFGRTYFDCTNYYLIMSM
;
A
#
# COMPACT_ATOMS: atom_id res chain seq x y z
N MET A 1 3.29 -14.91 1.99
CA MET A 1 3.50 -16.32 2.40
C MET A 1 3.63 -16.37 3.91
N LYS A 2 2.93 -17.26 4.63
CA LYS A 2 3.02 -17.37 6.09
C LYS A 2 2.81 -18.83 6.48
N TYR A 3 3.68 -19.37 7.32
CA TYR A 3 3.54 -20.70 7.88
C TYR A 3 2.64 -20.69 9.12
N PHE A 4 1.85 -21.74 9.33
CA PHE A 4 1.07 -21.92 10.53
C PHE A 4 0.88 -23.41 10.88
N LEU A 5 0.73 -23.69 12.19
CA LEU A 5 0.48 -25.02 12.67
C LEU A 5 -1.01 -25.34 12.60
N LYS A 6 -1.37 -26.39 11.89
CA LYS A 6 -2.73 -26.93 11.86
C LYS A 6 -2.80 -28.13 12.78
N ILE A 7 -3.69 -28.08 13.76
CA ILE A 7 -3.95 -29.14 14.71
C ILE A 7 -5.30 -29.76 14.34
N THR A 8 -5.32 -31.05 14.06
CA THR A 8 -6.55 -31.80 13.77
C THR A 8 -6.70 -32.94 14.74
N ARG A 9 -7.94 -33.32 15.04
CA ARG A 9 -8.29 -34.42 15.93
C ARG A 9 -9.08 -35.50 15.15
N PRO A 10 -8.46 -36.21 14.22
CA PRO A 10 -9.20 -37.05 13.27
C PRO A 10 -9.77 -38.34 13.87
N THR A 11 -9.27 -38.81 14.99
CA THR A 11 -9.68 -40.10 15.57
C THR A 11 -9.32 -40.27 17.06
N LYS A 12 -9.56 -41.49 17.61
CA LYS A 12 -9.20 -41.92 18.97
C LYS A 12 -7.70 -41.82 19.32
N LYS A 13 -6.82 -41.56 18.33
CA LYS A 13 -5.35 -41.44 18.54
C LYS A 13 -4.90 -40.02 19.00
N GLY A 14 -5.82 -39.07 19.12
CA GLY A 14 -5.50 -37.76 19.63
C GLY A 14 -5.17 -36.73 18.55
N GLU A 15 -4.37 -35.72 18.92
CA GLU A 15 -4.05 -34.58 18.08
C GLU A 15 -3.02 -34.92 17.00
N TYR A 16 -3.26 -34.44 15.78
CA TYR A 16 -2.40 -34.65 14.63
C TYR A 16 -1.91 -33.30 14.12
N LEU A 17 -0.59 -33.12 13.98
CA LEU A 17 0.07 -31.91 13.66
C LEU A 17 0.50 -31.84 12.17
N GLN A 18 0.26 -30.73 11.54
CA GLN A 18 0.68 -30.44 10.16
C GLN A 18 1.10 -28.98 10.05
N ILE A 19 2.11 -28.70 9.26
CA ILE A 19 2.49 -27.34 8.90
C ILE A 19 1.84 -26.99 7.56
N TYR A 20 1.18 -25.85 7.52
CA TYR A 20 0.55 -25.28 6.33
C TYR A 20 1.20 -23.96 5.96
N ILE A 21 1.17 -23.63 4.69
CA ILE A 21 1.53 -22.33 4.14
C ILE A 21 0.25 -21.65 3.67
N SER A 22 0.09 -20.40 4.06
CA SER A 22 -0.94 -19.51 3.53
C SER A 22 -0.32 -18.53 2.55
N ASP A 23 -0.76 -18.58 1.30
CA ASP A 23 -0.40 -17.65 0.25
C ASP A 23 -1.60 -16.78 -0.10
N TYR A 24 -1.38 -15.49 -0.21
CA TYR A 24 -2.38 -14.55 -0.68
C TYR A 24 -2.07 -14.14 -2.12
N THR A 25 -3.04 -14.34 -3.01
CA THR A 25 -2.96 -13.87 -4.40
C THR A 25 -4.05 -12.82 -4.61
N PRO A 26 -3.68 -11.58 -5.00
CA PRO A 26 -4.66 -10.53 -5.29
C PRO A 26 -5.68 -11.01 -6.35
N GLY A 27 -6.96 -10.81 -6.08
CA GLY A 27 -8.06 -11.22 -6.96
C GLY A 27 -8.54 -12.68 -6.80
N ILE A 28 -7.77 -13.56 -6.13
CA ILE A 28 -8.13 -14.97 -5.90
C ILE A 28 -8.37 -15.26 -4.41
N GLY A 29 -7.76 -14.43 -3.52
CA GLY A 29 -7.84 -14.60 -2.08
C GLY A 29 -6.72 -15.45 -1.50
N SER A 30 -6.91 -15.92 -0.25
CA SER A 30 -5.93 -16.72 0.47
C SER A 30 -6.11 -18.22 0.17
N ARG A 31 -5.03 -18.89 -0.20
CA ARG A 31 -4.97 -20.34 -0.38
C ARG A 31 -4.02 -20.97 0.63
N ASN A 32 -4.46 -22.08 1.23
CA ASN A 32 -3.67 -22.81 2.20
C ASN A 32 -3.18 -24.12 1.58
N HIS A 33 -1.87 -24.31 1.56
CA HIS A 33 -1.24 -25.53 1.08
C HIS A 33 -0.55 -26.24 2.24
N ARG A 34 -0.63 -27.57 2.24
CA ARG A 34 0.10 -28.39 3.21
C ARG A 34 1.59 -28.35 2.85
N HIS A 35 2.41 -27.90 3.79
CA HIS A 35 3.86 -27.88 3.65
C HIS A 35 4.47 -29.19 4.15
N GLU A 36 4.14 -29.58 5.38
CA GLU A 36 4.72 -30.75 6.03
C GLU A 36 3.71 -31.44 6.93
N THR A 37 3.90 -32.74 7.08
CA THR A 37 3.12 -33.60 7.96
C THR A 37 3.99 -34.07 9.10
N LEU A 38 3.70 -33.63 10.33
CA LEU A 38 4.50 -33.95 11.52
C LEU A 38 4.07 -35.26 12.17
N GLY A 39 2.77 -35.56 12.17
CA GLY A 39 2.22 -36.80 12.73
C GLY A 39 1.43 -36.56 14.01
N TYR A 40 1.17 -37.69 14.75
CA TYR A 40 0.43 -37.62 16.01
C TYR A 40 1.31 -37.13 17.15
N VAL A 41 0.74 -36.29 18.01
CA VAL A 41 1.43 -35.77 19.22
C VAL A 41 2.01 -36.91 20.07
N CYS A 42 1.27 -38.01 20.27
CA CYS A 42 1.73 -39.13 21.05
C CYS A 42 2.99 -39.81 20.45
N ASP A 43 3.12 -39.86 19.13
CA ASP A 43 4.27 -40.44 18.45
C ASP A 43 5.49 -39.50 18.48
N LEU A 44 5.24 -38.19 18.44
CA LEU A 44 6.28 -37.17 18.56
C LEU A 44 6.87 -37.13 19.98
N VAL A 45 6.04 -37.29 21.01
CA VAL A 45 6.49 -37.42 22.40
C VAL A 45 7.38 -38.65 22.56
N LYS A 46 7.02 -39.80 21.97
CA LYS A 46 7.85 -41.04 21.98
C LYS A 46 9.18 -40.83 21.29
N ARG A 47 9.26 -39.91 20.31
CA ARG A 47 10.50 -39.53 19.60
C ARG A 47 11.37 -38.57 20.37
N GLY A 48 10.99 -38.19 21.59
CA GLY A 48 11.79 -37.35 22.48
C GLY A 48 11.44 -35.86 22.45
N ILE A 49 10.28 -35.46 21.88
CA ILE A 49 9.80 -34.09 21.93
C ILE A 49 8.73 -33.97 23.03
N PRO A 50 9.04 -33.42 24.22
CA PRO A 50 8.13 -33.46 25.37
C PRO A 50 6.83 -32.68 25.14
N ASP A 51 6.89 -31.53 24.45
CA ASP A 51 5.76 -30.72 24.06
C ASP A 51 5.84 -30.38 22.56
N PRO A 52 5.33 -31.28 21.68
CA PRO A 52 5.40 -31.07 20.24
C PRO A 52 4.69 -29.80 19.76
N VAL A 53 3.59 -29.40 20.41
CA VAL A 53 2.82 -28.24 19.99
C VAL A 53 3.61 -26.95 20.20
N SER A 54 4.18 -26.77 21.39
CA SER A 54 5.01 -25.59 21.69
C SER A 54 6.33 -25.61 20.92
N HIS A 55 6.92 -26.79 20.71
CA HIS A 55 8.13 -26.94 19.92
C HIS A 55 7.95 -26.46 18.49
N TYR A 56 6.95 -27.00 17.77
CA TYR A 56 6.69 -26.62 16.38
C TYR A 56 6.11 -25.22 16.21
N LYS A 57 5.42 -24.66 17.21
CA LYS A 57 5.05 -23.24 17.19
C LYS A 57 6.27 -22.34 17.15
N LYS A 58 7.26 -22.60 18.01
CA LYS A 58 8.53 -21.83 18.03
C LYS A 58 9.32 -21.99 16.74
N GLU A 59 9.31 -23.18 16.16
CA GLU A 59 9.96 -23.46 14.89
C GLU A 59 9.30 -22.70 13.74
N ILE A 60 7.96 -22.66 13.71
CA ILE A 60 7.17 -21.90 12.74
C ILE A 60 7.38 -20.39 12.93
N GLU A 61 7.50 -19.91 14.17
CA GLU A 61 7.86 -18.50 14.43
C GLU A 61 9.20 -18.15 13.79
N LYS A 62 10.23 -18.97 13.99
CA LYS A 62 11.54 -18.81 13.34
C LYS A 62 11.47 -18.88 11.82
N MET A 63 10.67 -19.79 11.26
CA MET A 63 10.44 -19.87 9.82
C MET A 63 9.76 -18.60 9.29
N ASN A 64 8.80 -18.05 10.03
CA ASN A 64 8.13 -16.82 9.67
C ASN A 64 9.02 -15.57 9.88
N GLU A 65 9.88 -15.55 10.87
CA GLU A 65 10.90 -14.50 11.07
C GLU A 65 11.89 -14.47 9.91
N GLY A 66 12.30 -15.65 9.39
CA GLY A 66 13.13 -15.75 8.18
C GLY A 66 12.41 -15.34 6.89
N LEU A 67 11.07 -15.27 6.89
CA LEU A 67 10.26 -14.77 5.77
C LEU A 67 9.98 -13.29 5.83
N LEU A 68 10.09 -12.66 6.99
CA LEU A 68 10.18 -11.21 7.08
C LEU A 68 11.53 -10.84 6.45
N PRO A 69 11.55 -10.03 5.37
CA PRO A 69 12.81 -9.57 4.83
C PRO A 69 13.52 -8.80 5.96
N SER A 70 14.44 -9.49 6.63
CA SER A 70 15.48 -8.80 7.37
C SER A 70 16.11 -7.87 6.35
N PRO A 71 16.20 -6.55 6.59
CA PRO A 71 16.90 -5.67 5.67
C PRO A 71 18.38 -6.06 5.72
N GLN A 72 18.74 -7.05 4.90
CA GLN A 72 20.12 -7.34 4.61
C GLN A 72 20.61 -6.17 3.76
N ILE A 73 21.41 -5.32 4.38
CA ILE A 73 22.15 -4.29 3.68
C ILE A 73 23.00 -5.02 2.63
N GLY A 74 22.56 -5.03 1.38
CA GLY A 74 23.29 -5.64 0.28
C GLY A 74 22.49 -6.46 -0.74
N GLU A 75 21.33 -7.02 -0.38
CA GLU A 75 20.49 -7.74 -1.33
C GLU A 75 19.12 -7.08 -1.47
N VAL A 76 18.90 -6.48 -2.63
CA VAL A 76 17.65 -5.88 -3.09
C VAL A 76 17.03 -4.96 -2.03
N SER A 77 17.71 -3.86 -1.73
CA SER A 77 17.01 -2.74 -1.11
C SER A 77 15.88 -2.35 -2.07
N LEU A 78 14.63 -2.52 -1.65
CA LEU A 78 13.49 -1.93 -2.32
C LEU A 78 13.84 -0.46 -2.52
N SER A 79 14.02 -0.05 -3.77
CA SER A 79 14.37 1.33 -4.10
C SER A 79 13.23 2.23 -3.68
N SER A 80 13.32 2.78 -2.46
CA SER A 80 12.33 3.72 -1.96
C SER A 80 12.60 5.08 -2.55
N HIS A 81 11.59 5.68 -3.18
CA HIS A 81 11.69 7.03 -3.71
C HIS A 81 11.56 8.04 -2.57
N ALA A 82 12.67 8.69 -2.25
CA ALA A 82 12.71 9.81 -1.30
C ALA A 82 12.61 11.18 -1.99
N GLY A 83 12.63 11.23 -3.32
CA GLY A 83 12.58 12.48 -4.09
C GLY A 83 11.32 13.32 -3.87
N HIS A 84 10.26 12.73 -3.29
CA HIS A 84 9.05 13.46 -2.94
C HIS A 84 9.19 14.38 -1.71
N PHE A 85 10.27 14.30 -0.94
CA PHE A 85 10.43 15.13 0.27
C PHE A 85 10.44 16.64 -0.05
N LEU A 86 11.01 17.03 -1.19
CA LEU A 86 10.94 18.42 -1.63
C LEU A 86 9.50 18.83 -1.94
N ALA A 87 8.77 17.99 -2.69
CA ALA A 87 7.36 18.22 -2.99
C ALA A 87 6.53 18.24 -1.70
N LYS A 88 6.81 17.35 -0.75
CA LYS A 88 6.17 17.35 0.58
C LYS A 88 6.35 18.68 1.29
N ALA A 89 7.57 19.23 1.34
CA ALA A 89 7.85 20.51 1.96
C ALA A 89 7.05 21.65 1.29
N MET A 90 6.89 21.61 -0.04
CA MET A 90 6.06 22.57 -0.76
C MET A 90 4.57 22.44 -0.42
N PHE A 91 4.03 21.23 -0.35
CA PHE A 91 2.65 20.98 0.08
C PHE A 91 2.41 21.41 1.53
N ASP A 92 3.34 21.13 2.42
CA ASP A 92 3.26 21.56 3.83
C ASP A 92 3.24 23.10 3.92
N ARG A 93 4.01 23.79 3.09
CA ARG A 93 4.01 25.23 3.00
C ARG A 93 2.71 25.80 2.41
N LEU A 94 2.11 25.12 1.42
CA LEU A 94 0.80 25.49 0.88
C LEU A 94 -0.30 25.43 1.94
N GLY A 95 -0.24 24.44 2.85
CA GLY A 95 -1.14 24.31 3.99
C GLY A 95 -2.61 24.08 3.60
N MET A 96 -2.87 23.50 2.42
CA MET A 96 -4.23 23.34 1.86
C MET A 96 -4.95 22.06 2.31
N ASP A 97 -4.29 21.18 3.06
CA ASP A 97 -4.85 19.89 3.45
C ASP A 97 -6.15 20.01 4.22
N ARG A 98 -6.16 20.90 5.23
CA ARG A 98 -7.35 21.14 6.04
C ARG A 98 -8.54 21.63 5.21
N ASP A 99 -8.29 22.53 4.28
CA ASP A 99 -9.34 23.10 3.43
C ASP A 99 -9.91 22.03 2.50
N ILE A 100 -9.05 21.16 1.96
CA ILE A 100 -9.46 19.99 1.15
C ILE A 100 -10.26 18.99 1.98
N ASP A 101 -9.78 18.62 3.16
CA ASP A 101 -10.45 17.64 4.01
C ASP A 101 -11.81 18.14 4.52
N ILE A 102 -11.95 19.44 4.81
CA ILE A 102 -13.24 20.05 5.16
C ILE A 102 -14.19 20.03 3.94
N MET A 103 -13.70 20.43 2.76
CA MET A 103 -14.49 20.44 1.53
C MET A 103 -15.03 19.05 1.15
N THR A 104 -14.27 18.00 1.49
CA THR A 104 -14.58 16.61 1.14
C THR A 104 -15.17 15.81 2.30
N GLY A 105 -15.27 16.39 3.49
CA GLY A 105 -15.67 15.69 4.74
C GLY A 105 -17.08 15.10 4.73
N GLU A 106 -17.99 15.61 3.87
CA GLU A 106 -19.33 15.05 3.71
C GLU A 106 -19.34 13.72 2.91
N ARG A 107 -18.26 13.42 2.21
CA ARG A 107 -18.13 12.21 1.40
C ARG A 107 -17.70 11.03 2.28
N LYS A 108 -18.37 9.92 2.16
CA LYS A 108 -18.02 8.65 2.84
C LYS A 108 -16.82 8.01 2.13
N SER A 109 -15.63 8.60 2.25
CA SER A 109 -14.39 7.98 1.78
C SER A 109 -13.68 7.27 2.92
N SER A 110 -13.03 6.15 2.62
CA SER A 110 -12.20 5.40 3.58
C SER A 110 -10.79 6.00 3.75
N PHE A 111 -10.52 7.13 3.11
CA PHE A 111 -9.21 7.80 3.07
C PHE A 111 -9.40 9.33 3.01
N LYS A 112 -8.35 10.07 3.35
CA LYS A 112 -8.34 11.53 3.24
C LYS A 112 -7.97 11.98 1.84
N MET A 113 -8.74 12.90 1.28
CA MET A 113 -8.49 13.44 -0.06
C MET A 113 -7.21 14.26 -0.14
N SER A 114 -6.82 14.93 0.94
CA SER A 114 -5.55 15.66 1.03
C SER A 114 -4.35 14.71 0.88
N GLU A 115 -4.36 13.57 1.57
CA GLU A 115 -3.32 12.54 1.48
C GLU A 115 -3.25 11.94 0.07
N PHE A 116 -4.42 11.63 -0.53
CA PHE A 116 -4.50 11.13 -1.90
C PHE A 116 -3.89 12.12 -2.89
N LEU A 117 -4.28 13.40 -2.81
CA LEU A 117 -3.79 14.45 -3.70
C LEU A 117 -2.26 14.56 -3.63
N ARG A 118 -1.70 14.55 -2.41
CA ARG A 118 -0.25 14.59 -2.19
C ARG A 118 0.44 13.41 -2.84
N VAL A 119 -0.01 12.18 -2.57
CA VAL A 119 0.62 10.96 -3.09
C VAL A 119 0.57 10.91 -4.61
N MET A 120 -0.55 11.29 -5.22
CA MET A 120 -0.66 11.35 -6.68
C MET A 120 0.23 12.44 -7.28
N ALA A 121 0.33 13.61 -6.65
CA ALA A 121 1.25 14.66 -7.09
C ALA A 121 2.71 14.20 -6.98
N TYR A 122 3.10 13.55 -5.89
CA TYR A 122 4.46 13.00 -5.74
C TYR A 122 4.76 11.97 -6.82
N ALA A 123 3.81 11.06 -7.10
CA ALA A 123 3.98 10.06 -8.14
C ALA A 123 4.18 10.71 -9.51
N GLN A 124 3.43 11.76 -9.85
CA GLN A 124 3.58 12.49 -11.11
C GLN A 124 4.89 13.29 -11.21
N ILE A 125 5.38 13.86 -10.10
CA ILE A 125 6.66 14.58 -10.07
C ILE A 125 7.83 13.62 -10.25
N ILE A 126 7.81 12.45 -9.56
CA ILE A 126 8.90 11.47 -9.61
C ILE A 126 8.94 10.76 -10.97
N ARG A 127 7.79 10.31 -11.43
CA ARG A 127 7.67 9.57 -12.69
C ARG A 127 6.30 9.82 -13.34
N PRO A 128 6.22 10.80 -14.23
CA PRO A 128 5.00 11.10 -14.98
C PRO A 128 4.47 9.87 -15.71
N GLY A 129 3.17 9.63 -15.63
CA GLY A 129 2.55 8.48 -16.27
C GLY A 129 1.07 8.35 -16.00
N SER A 130 0.48 7.23 -16.45
CA SER A 130 -0.92 6.93 -16.17
C SER A 130 -1.16 6.63 -14.69
N LYS A 131 -2.41 6.76 -14.23
CA LYS A 131 -2.83 6.39 -12.86
C LYS A 131 -2.47 4.95 -12.51
N LEU A 132 -2.63 4.03 -13.47
CA LEU A 132 -2.25 2.63 -13.29
C LEU A 132 -0.75 2.46 -13.08
N LYS A 133 0.09 3.12 -13.89
CA LYS A 133 1.55 3.09 -13.70
C LYS A 133 1.97 3.72 -12.37
N ALA A 134 1.32 4.81 -11.96
CA ALA A 134 1.56 5.41 -10.64
C ALA A 134 1.26 4.41 -9.53
N PHE A 135 0.09 3.75 -9.58
CA PHE A 135 -0.33 2.74 -8.62
C PHE A 135 0.61 1.55 -8.54
N GLU A 136 0.98 0.96 -9.69
CA GLU A 136 1.77 -0.28 -9.72
C GLU A 136 3.25 -0.07 -9.40
N ARG A 137 3.83 1.09 -9.80
CA ARG A 137 5.28 1.25 -9.86
C ARG A 137 5.85 2.36 -9.01
N VAL A 138 5.07 3.37 -8.64
CA VAL A 138 5.58 4.55 -7.93
C VAL A 138 5.07 4.59 -6.50
N ILE A 139 3.75 4.57 -6.31
CA ILE A 139 3.12 4.71 -4.99
C ILE A 139 3.63 3.66 -3.99
N PRO A 140 3.77 2.35 -4.35
CA PRO A 140 4.29 1.34 -3.42
C PRO A 140 5.69 1.63 -2.90
N ASN A 141 6.46 2.40 -3.66
CA ASN A 141 7.86 2.72 -3.34
C ASN A 141 8.04 4.12 -2.74
N LEU A 142 6.98 4.89 -2.49
CA LEU A 142 7.06 6.19 -1.82
C LEU A 142 7.27 5.99 -0.32
N TYR A 143 8.43 6.40 0.18
CA TYR A 143 8.79 6.22 1.58
C TYR A 143 7.85 7.02 2.51
N GLY A 144 7.25 6.34 3.48
CA GLY A 144 6.40 6.97 4.49
C GLY A 144 5.09 7.56 3.98
N CYS A 145 4.66 7.21 2.76
CA CYS A 145 3.38 7.65 2.20
C CYS A 145 2.28 6.58 2.41
N PRO A 146 1.03 6.99 2.59
CA PRO A 146 -0.10 6.06 2.66
C PRO A 146 -0.26 5.30 1.35
N GLN A 147 -0.72 4.06 1.46
CA GLN A 147 -1.03 3.20 0.33
C GLN A 147 -2.52 3.24 0.04
N PHE A 148 -2.87 3.17 -1.23
CA PHE A 148 -4.26 3.16 -1.70
C PHE A 148 -4.50 1.94 -2.58
N SER A 149 -5.72 1.40 -2.55
CA SER A 149 -6.15 0.44 -3.56
C SER A 149 -6.40 1.15 -4.89
N TYR A 150 -6.40 0.40 -5.99
CA TYR A 150 -6.67 0.99 -7.30
C TYR A 150 -8.09 1.56 -7.39
N ASP A 151 -9.07 0.92 -6.75
CA ASP A 151 -10.45 1.41 -6.68
C ASP A 151 -10.54 2.73 -5.91
N GLN A 152 -9.81 2.88 -4.79
CA GLN A 152 -9.72 4.15 -4.07
C GLN A 152 -9.13 5.27 -4.94
N ILE A 153 -8.15 4.95 -5.80
CA ILE A 153 -7.58 5.91 -6.75
C ILE A 153 -8.62 6.34 -7.78
N LEU A 154 -9.38 5.41 -8.32
CA LEU A 154 -10.44 5.72 -9.30
C LEU A 154 -11.55 6.57 -8.67
N ASP A 155 -12.00 6.22 -7.48
CA ASP A 155 -13.02 6.97 -6.73
C ASP A 155 -12.54 8.39 -6.43
N ALA A 156 -11.31 8.54 -5.94
CA ALA A 156 -10.74 9.84 -5.63
C ALA A 156 -10.62 10.73 -6.88
N VAL A 157 -10.18 10.17 -8.00
CA VAL A 157 -10.11 10.90 -9.27
C VAL A 157 -11.49 11.33 -9.76
N SER A 158 -12.51 10.46 -9.60
CA SER A 158 -13.90 10.79 -9.93
C SER A 158 -14.40 11.94 -9.05
N TYR A 159 -14.12 11.90 -7.75
CA TYR A 159 -14.48 12.98 -6.82
C TYR A 159 -13.78 14.29 -7.16
N MET A 160 -12.50 14.27 -7.48
CA MET A 160 -11.78 15.46 -7.93
C MET A 160 -12.35 16.02 -9.23
N GLY A 161 -12.72 15.16 -10.18
CA GLY A 161 -13.33 15.56 -11.43
C GLY A 161 -14.68 16.26 -11.25
N SER A 162 -15.53 15.77 -10.34
CA SER A 162 -16.84 16.36 -10.06
C SER A 162 -16.75 17.75 -9.38
N ASP A 163 -15.69 17.99 -8.60
CA ASP A 163 -15.50 19.22 -7.84
C ASP A 163 -14.23 20.00 -8.23
N TYR A 164 -13.72 19.80 -9.45
CA TYR A 164 -12.41 20.30 -9.85
C TYR A 164 -12.23 21.83 -9.62
N GLN A 165 -13.28 22.61 -9.83
CA GLN A 165 -13.25 24.05 -9.61
C GLN A 165 -12.91 24.41 -8.16
N LYS A 166 -13.51 23.71 -7.20
CA LYS A 166 -13.24 23.92 -5.78
C LYS A 166 -11.78 23.61 -5.41
N TYR A 167 -11.20 22.56 -6.02
CA TYR A 167 -9.79 22.26 -5.83
C TYR A 167 -8.88 23.34 -6.40
N ILE A 168 -9.19 23.86 -7.58
CA ILE A 168 -8.46 24.99 -8.19
C ILE A 168 -8.57 26.25 -7.33
N GLU A 169 -9.74 26.58 -6.81
CA GLU A 169 -9.94 27.70 -5.92
C GLU A 169 -9.15 27.56 -4.62
N CYS A 170 -9.18 26.36 -4.01
CA CYS A 170 -8.40 26.04 -2.83
C CYS A 170 -6.89 26.22 -3.09
N LEU A 171 -6.38 25.70 -4.21
CA LEU A 171 -4.99 25.86 -4.61
C LEU A 171 -4.62 27.33 -4.85
N ASN A 172 -5.45 28.06 -5.59
CA ASN A 172 -5.22 29.47 -5.87
C ASN A 172 -5.17 30.30 -4.59
N LYS A 173 -6.08 30.07 -3.65
CA LYS A 173 -6.09 30.71 -2.33
C LYS A 173 -4.81 30.39 -1.54
N ALA A 174 -4.39 29.13 -1.52
CA ALA A 174 -3.17 28.70 -0.83
C ALA A 174 -1.91 29.32 -1.45
N VAL A 175 -1.83 29.38 -2.77
CA VAL A 175 -0.70 30.01 -3.48
C VAL A 175 -0.68 31.51 -3.20
N SER A 176 -1.81 32.22 -3.34
CA SER A 176 -1.87 33.66 -3.11
C SER A 176 -1.57 34.10 -1.67
N LYS A 177 -1.83 33.20 -0.71
CA LYS A 177 -1.47 33.40 0.70
C LYS A 177 0.03 33.35 0.96
N ASN A 178 0.74 32.48 0.21
CA ASN A 178 2.15 32.18 0.47
C ASN A 178 3.12 32.92 -0.48
N TRP A 179 2.65 33.34 -1.62
CA TRP A 179 3.48 34.01 -2.65
C TRP A 179 2.70 35.16 -3.33
N GLU A 180 3.39 36.27 -3.57
CA GLU A 180 2.90 37.30 -4.45
C GLU A 180 2.88 36.76 -5.90
N ARG A 181 1.77 37.05 -6.60
CA ARG A 181 1.62 36.72 -8.02
C ARG A 181 1.77 37.99 -8.84
N ASP A 182 2.67 37.95 -9.82
CA ASP A 182 2.72 38.95 -10.88
C ASP A 182 1.65 38.64 -11.93
N PHE A 183 0.59 39.42 -11.94
CA PHE A 183 -0.48 39.28 -12.93
C PHE A 183 -0.17 40.06 -14.25
N GLY A 184 1.00 40.72 -14.34
CA GLY A 184 1.41 41.44 -15.54
C GLY A 184 1.84 40.53 -16.67
N ARG A 185 2.10 39.25 -16.38
CA ARG A 185 2.50 38.26 -17.39
C ARG A 185 1.75 36.96 -17.19
N THR A 186 1.00 36.54 -18.20
CA THR A 186 0.27 35.29 -18.22
C THR A 186 0.83 34.39 -19.32
N TYR A 187 1.20 33.17 -18.98
CA TYR A 187 1.64 32.17 -19.95
C TYR A 187 0.50 31.17 -20.17
N PHE A 188 0.22 30.93 -21.44
CA PHE A 188 -0.75 29.94 -21.87
C PHE A 188 0.01 28.68 -22.30
N ASP A 189 -0.23 27.54 -21.65
CA ASP A 189 0.25 26.24 -22.09
C ASP A 189 -0.94 25.41 -22.60
N CYS A 190 -0.87 24.97 -23.86
CA CYS A 190 -1.90 24.13 -24.46
C CYS A 190 -1.51 22.67 -24.32
N THR A 191 -2.29 21.91 -23.57
CA THR A 191 -2.13 20.45 -23.48
C THR A 191 -2.85 19.79 -24.63
N ASN A 192 -2.11 19.11 -25.51
CA ASN A 192 -2.68 18.30 -26.60
C ASN A 192 -2.96 16.87 -26.12
N TYR A 193 -4.19 16.39 -26.30
CA TYR A 193 -4.57 15.01 -26.05
C TYR A 193 -4.68 14.27 -27.37
N TYR A 194 -3.98 13.16 -27.48
CA TYR A 194 -4.11 12.25 -28.62
C TYR A 194 -4.86 10.99 -28.15
N LEU A 195 -6.01 10.71 -28.75
CA LEU A 195 -6.71 9.45 -28.60
C LEU A 195 -6.22 8.51 -29.70
N ILE A 196 -5.49 7.48 -29.33
CA ILE A 196 -5.15 6.38 -30.24
C ILE A 196 -6.30 5.38 -30.13
N MET A 197 -7.19 5.37 -31.11
CA MET A 197 -8.14 4.28 -31.27
C MET A 197 -7.41 3.14 -31.97
N SER A 198 -7.22 2.02 -31.28
CA SER A 198 -6.86 0.77 -31.92
C SER A 198 -8.09 0.25 -32.68
N MET A 199 -8.02 0.15 -34.00
CA MET A 199 -8.98 -0.60 -34.82
C MET A 199 -8.81 -2.09 -34.58
#